data_72574a446ce79d52c3963a7e546520de
#
_entry.id   72574a446ce79d52c3963a7e546520de
#
_cell.length_a   1.000
_cell.length_b   1.000
_cell.length_c   1.000
_cell.angle_alpha   90.00
_cell.angle_beta   90.00
_cell.angle_gamma   90.00
#
_symmetry.space_group_name_H-M   'P 1'
#
loop_
_entity.id
_entity.type
_entity.pdbx_description
1 polymer ?
#
loop_
_entity_poly.entity_id
_entity_poly.type
_entity_poly.pdbx_seq_one_letter_code
_entity_poly.pdbx_strand_id
1 'polypeptide(L)'
;MDLNIKTNLFNKTRQRSIKIIENLSPEDMNIQSMEDASPIKWHLAHTTWFFEHFVVSKFKKNFIPFNEKYNYLFNSYYVQSGPRYKRSQRSLISKPEINEVLEFRKKVDNEVNELISTSNYVAEIIDLGCHHEMQHQELMLTDLLHGLSFN
;
A
#
# COMPACT_ATOMS: atom_id res chain seq x y z
N MET A 1 -10.28 -7.01 -21.24
CA MET A 1 -10.23 -7.97 -20.11
C MET A 1 -11.55 -7.91 -19.37
N ASP A 2 -12.12 -9.07 -19.08
CA ASP A 2 -13.39 -9.17 -18.33
C ASP A 2 -13.27 -8.48 -16.96
N LEU A 3 -14.30 -7.76 -16.56
CA LEU A 3 -14.39 -7.05 -15.30
C LEU A 3 -14.22 -7.99 -14.08
N ASN A 4 -14.80 -9.19 -14.16
CA ASN A 4 -14.65 -10.21 -13.12
C ASN A 4 -13.18 -10.63 -12.93
N ILE A 5 -12.42 -10.73 -14.02
CA ILE A 5 -10.99 -11.05 -13.98
C ILE A 5 -10.22 -9.92 -13.29
N LYS A 6 -10.51 -8.66 -13.60
CA LYS A 6 -9.85 -7.49 -12.98
C LYS A 6 -10.18 -7.38 -11.49
N THR A 7 -11.42 -7.60 -11.11
CA THR A 7 -11.86 -7.63 -9.70
C THR A 7 -11.15 -8.74 -8.92
N ASN A 8 -11.07 -9.93 -9.51
CA ASN A 8 -10.35 -11.05 -8.90
C ASN A 8 -8.85 -10.77 -8.75
N LEU A 9 -8.22 -10.18 -9.77
CA LEU A 9 -6.82 -9.79 -9.72
C LEU A 9 -6.57 -8.82 -8.57
N PHE A 10 -7.38 -7.77 -8.46
CA PHE A 10 -7.27 -6.80 -7.37
C PHE A 10 -7.36 -7.48 -6.00
N ASN A 11 -8.42 -8.22 -5.75
CA ASN A 11 -8.65 -8.85 -4.45
C ASN A 11 -7.56 -9.87 -4.10
N LYS A 12 -7.11 -10.69 -5.05
CA LYS A 12 -6.02 -11.64 -4.84
C LYS A 12 -4.69 -10.94 -4.56
N THR A 13 -4.40 -9.86 -5.26
CA THR A 13 -3.18 -9.07 -5.05
C THR A 13 -3.15 -8.50 -3.64
N ARG A 14 -4.26 -7.91 -3.18
CA ARG A 14 -4.38 -7.34 -1.85
C ARG A 14 -4.27 -8.41 -0.76
N GLN A 15 -4.89 -9.55 -0.95
CA GLN A 15 -4.80 -10.69 -0.01
C GLN A 15 -3.40 -11.28 0.08
N ARG A 16 -2.65 -11.33 -1.02
CA ARG A 16 -1.27 -11.83 -1.02
C ARG A 16 -0.36 -11.02 -0.11
N SER A 17 -0.50 -9.70 -0.08
CA SER A 17 0.25 -8.86 0.85
C SER A 17 -0.05 -9.20 2.31
N ILE A 18 -1.31 -9.46 2.65
CA ILE A 18 -1.71 -9.88 3.99
C ILE A 18 -1.14 -11.26 4.33
N LYS A 19 -1.09 -12.17 3.37
CA LYS A 19 -0.52 -13.50 3.57
C LYS A 19 0.97 -13.45 3.89
N ILE A 20 1.72 -12.52 3.31
CA ILE A 20 3.15 -12.33 3.60
C ILE A 20 3.37 -11.99 5.08
N ILE A 21 2.47 -11.26 5.71
CA ILE A 21 2.62 -10.78 7.10
C ILE A 21 2.02 -11.71 8.16
N GLU A 22 1.41 -12.81 7.75
CA GLU A 22 0.55 -13.65 8.60
C GLU A 22 1.23 -14.12 9.90
N ASN A 23 2.54 -14.38 9.84
CA ASN A 23 3.32 -14.86 10.99
C ASN A 23 4.32 -13.83 11.55
N LEU A 24 4.13 -12.57 11.21
CA LEU A 24 5.04 -11.50 11.65
C LEU A 24 4.47 -10.77 12.87
N SER A 25 5.35 -10.41 13.80
CA SER A 25 5.01 -9.51 14.89
C SER A 25 4.97 -8.05 14.39
N PRO A 26 4.33 -7.13 15.13
CA PRO A 26 4.43 -5.70 14.82
C PRO A 26 5.86 -5.18 14.78
N GLU A 27 6.75 -5.72 15.62
CA GLU A 27 8.17 -5.37 15.65
C GLU A 27 8.87 -5.80 14.37
N ASP A 28 8.62 -7.03 13.88
CA ASP A 28 9.15 -7.50 12.60
C ASP A 28 8.76 -6.59 11.44
N MET A 29 7.52 -6.10 11.46
CA MET A 29 6.97 -5.24 10.41
C MET A 29 7.52 -3.81 10.43
N ASN A 30 8.27 -3.42 11.46
CA ASN A 30 8.88 -2.10 11.56
C ASN A 30 10.40 -2.10 11.30
N ILE A 31 11.00 -3.23 10.97
CA ILE A 31 12.43 -3.33 10.67
C ILE A 31 12.75 -2.57 9.38
N GLN A 32 13.76 -1.72 9.47
CA GLN A 32 14.42 -1.12 8.31
C GLN A 32 15.92 -1.45 8.41
N SER A 33 16.35 -2.43 7.65
CA SER A 33 17.71 -2.98 7.75
C SER A 33 18.80 -2.07 7.18
N MET A 34 18.43 -1.15 6.30
CA MET A 34 19.32 -0.16 5.71
C MET A 34 18.49 0.98 5.09
N GLU A 35 19.15 2.06 4.67
CA GLU A 35 18.48 3.26 4.16
C GLU A 35 17.61 2.99 2.92
N ASP A 36 18.02 2.06 2.07
CA ASP A 36 17.30 1.71 0.83
C ASP A 36 16.22 0.65 1.01
N ALA A 37 16.22 -0.07 2.14
CA ALA A 37 15.12 -0.95 2.52
C ALA A 37 14.00 -0.15 3.17
N SER A 38 12.80 -0.73 3.23
CA SER A 38 11.66 -0.12 3.91
C SER A 38 10.96 -1.14 4.81
N PRO A 39 10.39 -0.69 5.94
CA PRO A 39 9.60 -1.58 6.79
C PRO A 39 8.39 -2.15 6.03
N ILE A 40 7.99 -3.37 6.37
CA ILE A 40 6.79 -3.99 5.81
C ILE A 40 5.54 -3.13 6.07
N LYS A 41 5.42 -2.57 7.27
CA LYS A 41 4.32 -1.65 7.58
C LYS A 41 4.25 -0.48 6.58
N TRP A 42 5.40 0.09 6.22
CA TRP A 42 5.45 1.14 5.23
C TRP A 42 4.99 0.65 3.84
N HIS A 43 5.45 -0.52 3.39
CA HIS A 43 5.02 -1.09 2.11
C HIS A 43 3.51 -1.31 2.04
N LEU A 44 2.92 -1.85 3.10
CA LEU A 44 1.47 -2.07 3.19
C LEU A 44 0.68 -0.77 3.09
N ALA A 45 1.15 0.25 3.77
CA ALA A 45 0.51 1.57 3.74
C ALA A 45 0.74 2.29 2.41
N HIS A 46 1.94 2.20 1.85
CA HIS A 46 2.29 2.82 0.56
C HIS A 46 1.48 2.26 -0.60
N THR A 47 1.33 0.95 -0.70
CA THR A 47 0.52 0.33 -1.75
C THR A 47 -0.96 0.68 -1.60
N THR A 48 -1.44 0.86 -0.39
CA THR A 48 -2.80 1.34 -0.11
C THR A 48 -2.94 2.82 -0.46
N TRP A 49 -1.97 3.65 -0.10
CA TRP A 49 -1.90 5.05 -0.49
C TRP A 49 -1.99 5.22 -2.01
N PHE A 50 -1.35 4.35 -2.78
CA PHE A 50 -1.40 4.39 -4.24
C PHE A 50 -2.85 4.29 -4.74
N PHE A 51 -3.60 3.33 -4.27
CA PHE A 51 -5.00 3.16 -4.66
C PHE A 51 -5.88 4.31 -4.17
N GLU A 52 -5.69 4.77 -2.94
CA GLU A 52 -6.45 5.91 -2.43
C GLU A 52 -6.17 7.17 -3.24
N HIS A 53 -4.90 7.46 -3.52
CA HIS A 53 -4.49 8.69 -4.19
C HIS A 53 -4.85 8.70 -5.67
N PHE A 54 -4.59 7.62 -6.39
CA PHE A 54 -4.75 7.59 -7.85
C PHE A 54 -6.12 7.07 -8.31
N VAL A 55 -6.86 6.40 -7.47
CA VAL A 55 -8.19 5.85 -7.81
C VAL A 55 -9.29 6.51 -6.98
N VAL A 56 -9.29 6.30 -5.68
CA VAL A 56 -10.41 6.72 -4.83
C VAL A 56 -10.57 8.23 -4.83
N SER A 57 -9.49 8.98 -4.62
CA SER A 57 -9.54 10.45 -4.59
C SER A 57 -9.97 11.08 -5.91
N LYS A 58 -9.73 10.39 -7.03
CA LYS A 58 -10.05 10.90 -8.38
C LYS A 58 -11.48 10.61 -8.82
N PHE A 59 -12.05 9.48 -8.37
CA PHE A 59 -13.30 8.96 -8.93
C PHE A 59 -14.43 8.84 -7.92
N LYS A 60 -14.17 8.93 -6.62
CA LYS A 60 -15.20 8.91 -5.60
C LYS A 60 -15.73 10.31 -5.33
N LYS A 61 -17.06 10.48 -5.36
CA LYS A 61 -17.71 11.74 -4.97
C LYS A 61 -17.51 12.01 -3.48
N ASN A 62 -17.29 13.29 -3.13
CA ASN A 62 -17.11 13.72 -1.74
C ASN A 62 -16.01 12.93 -1.01
N PHE A 63 -14.92 12.68 -1.70
CA PHE A 63 -13.79 11.95 -1.14
C PHE A 63 -13.22 12.65 0.09
N ILE A 64 -13.02 11.88 1.15
CA ILE A 64 -12.30 12.30 2.35
C ILE A 64 -11.17 11.27 2.57
N PRO A 65 -9.90 11.70 2.68
CA PRO A 65 -8.81 10.77 2.92
C PRO A 65 -8.96 10.07 4.27
N PHE A 66 -8.48 8.85 4.37
CA PHE A 66 -8.46 8.12 5.64
C PHE A 66 -7.71 8.92 6.72
N ASN A 67 -6.57 9.49 6.34
CA ASN A 67 -5.79 10.39 7.20
C ASN A 67 -5.03 11.39 6.32
N GLU A 68 -5.16 12.67 6.60
CA GLU A 68 -4.54 13.75 5.82
C GLU A 68 -3.00 13.67 5.78
N LYS A 69 -2.38 13.06 6.79
CA LYS A 69 -0.92 12.92 6.87
C LYS A 69 -0.38 11.79 5.99
N TYR A 70 -1.22 10.87 5.52
CA TYR A 70 -0.76 9.68 4.82
C TYR A 70 -0.15 9.99 3.45
N ASN A 71 -0.59 11.05 2.79
CA ASN A 71 0.05 11.48 1.55
C ASN A 71 1.53 11.83 1.75
N TYR A 72 1.85 12.50 2.84
CA TYR A 72 3.24 12.80 3.21
C TYR A 72 4.02 11.56 3.64
N LEU A 73 3.43 10.73 4.51
CA LEU A 73 4.10 9.58 5.12
C LEU A 73 4.38 8.45 4.10
N PHE A 74 3.46 8.22 3.17
CA PHE A 74 3.47 7.01 2.33
C PHE A 74 3.67 7.27 0.84
N ASN A 75 3.76 8.52 0.39
CA ASN A 75 4.23 8.84 -0.95
C ASN A 75 5.75 8.58 -1.05
N SER A 76 6.23 8.09 -2.21
CA SER A 76 7.65 7.78 -2.41
C SER A 76 8.29 8.61 -3.52
N TYR A 77 7.89 8.41 -4.78
CA TYR A 77 8.52 9.05 -5.93
C TYR A 77 7.68 10.14 -6.59
N TYR A 78 6.44 10.28 -6.19
CA TYR A 78 5.49 11.15 -6.89
C TYR A 78 5.60 12.59 -6.37
N VAL A 79 6.64 13.29 -6.82
CA VAL A 79 6.92 14.68 -6.41
C VAL A 79 5.72 15.60 -6.63
N GLN A 80 4.97 15.39 -7.73
CA GLN A 80 3.77 16.16 -8.04
C GLN A 80 2.62 15.92 -7.07
N SER A 81 2.68 14.84 -6.29
CA SER A 81 1.67 14.52 -5.26
C SER A 81 1.98 15.19 -3.90
N GLY A 82 3.03 16.00 -3.84
CA GLY A 82 3.38 16.79 -2.67
C GLY A 82 4.64 16.34 -1.94
N PRO A 83 4.93 16.92 -0.75
CA PRO A 83 6.07 16.56 0.07
C PRO A 83 6.05 15.10 0.51
N ARG A 84 7.23 14.52 0.75
CA ARG A 84 7.41 13.11 1.09
C ARG A 84 8.23 12.95 2.36
N TYR A 85 7.89 11.93 3.15
CA TYR A 85 8.69 11.54 4.30
C TYR A 85 10.05 10.98 3.87
N LYS A 86 11.09 11.22 4.65
CA LYS A 86 12.47 10.82 4.34
C LYS A 86 12.60 9.29 4.35
N ARG A 87 13.02 8.71 3.22
CA ARG A 87 13.11 7.26 3.03
C ARG A 87 13.98 6.56 4.08
N SER A 88 15.15 7.12 4.40
CA SER A 88 16.08 6.52 5.35
C SER A 88 15.56 6.46 6.79
N GLN A 89 14.45 7.13 7.08
CA GLN A 89 13.89 7.24 8.42
C GLN A 89 12.51 6.57 8.56
N ARG A 90 12.14 5.72 7.63
CA ARG A 90 10.80 5.09 7.62
C ARG A 90 10.54 4.20 8.85
N SER A 91 11.58 3.63 9.46
CA SER A 91 11.44 2.88 10.71
C SER A 91 11.06 3.75 11.91
N LEU A 92 11.22 5.07 11.82
CA LEU A 92 10.82 6.01 12.87
C LEU A 92 9.32 6.35 12.82
N ILE A 93 8.60 5.88 11.82
CA ILE A 93 7.14 6.05 11.72
C ILE A 93 6.48 5.09 12.70
N SER A 94 6.20 5.57 13.93
CA SER A 94 5.50 4.77 14.94
C SER A 94 3.98 4.81 14.77
N LYS A 95 3.47 5.87 14.18
CA LYS A 95 2.05 6.04 13.85
C LYS A 95 1.90 6.24 12.34
N PRO A 96 1.00 5.51 11.69
CA PRO A 96 0.04 4.57 12.27
C PRO A 96 0.68 3.26 12.79
N GLU A 97 0.01 2.65 13.75
CA GLU A 97 0.28 1.26 14.15
C GLU A 97 -0.19 0.29 13.06
N ILE A 98 0.27 -0.96 13.11
CA ILE A 98 -0.10 -1.95 12.08
C ILE A 98 -1.61 -2.15 11.98
N ASN A 99 -2.34 -2.17 13.08
CA ASN A 99 -3.80 -2.34 13.06
C ASN A 99 -4.49 -1.20 12.31
N GLU A 100 -4.04 0.03 12.49
CA GLU A 100 -4.57 1.18 11.75
C GLU A 100 -4.25 1.09 10.26
N VAL A 101 -3.07 0.59 9.89
CA VAL A 101 -2.72 0.33 8.48
C VAL A 101 -3.65 -0.73 7.87
N LEU A 102 -3.99 -1.78 8.62
CA LEU A 102 -4.91 -2.81 8.16
C LEU A 102 -6.35 -2.26 8.00
N GLU A 103 -6.79 -1.37 8.88
CA GLU A 103 -8.07 -0.66 8.72
C GLU A 103 -8.07 0.25 7.49
N PHE A 104 -6.99 0.96 7.27
CA PHE A 104 -6.78 1.78 6.07
C PHE A 104 -6.89 0.93 4.80
N ARG A 105 -6.21 -0.22 4.77
CA ARG A 105 -6.29 -1.17 3.65
C ARG A 105 -7.72 -1.63 3.39
N LYS A 106 -8.42 -2.04 4.44
CA LYS A 106 -9.80 -2.53 4.33
C LYS A 106 -10.74 -1.47 3.78
N LYS A 107 -10.65 -0.24 4.27
CA LYS A 107 -11.47 0.88 3.78
C LYS A 107 -11.22 1.13 2.30
N VAL A 108 -9.95 1.24 1.90
CA VAL A 108 -9.59 1.51 0.50
C VAL A 108 -9.98 0.35 -0.40
N ASP A 109 -9.82 -0.91 0.04
CA ASP A 109 -10.25 -2.09 -0.74
C ASP A 109 -11.75 -2.06 -1.04
N ASN A 110 -12.57 -1.69 -0.06
CA ASN A 110 -14.01 -1.55 -0.25
C ASN A 110 -14.33 -0.45 -1.28
N GLU A 111 -13.68 0.70 -1.17
CA GLU A 111 -13.89 1.82 -2.08
C GLU A 111 -13.44 1.51 -3.51
N VAL A 112 -12.30 0.81 -3.67
CA VAL A 112 -11.81 0.37 -4.98
C VAL A 112 -12.77 -0.64 -5.61
N ASN A 113 -13.28 -1.60 -4.83
CA ASN A 113 -14.25 -2.58 -5.33
C ASN A 113 -15.57 -1.92 -5.80
N GLU A 114 -15.99 -0.83 -5.17
CA GLU A 114 -17.14 -0.06 -5.62
C GLU A 114 -16.86 0.67 -6.96
N LEU A 115 -15.62 1.09 -7.18
CA LEU A 115 -15.24 1.91 -8.35
C LEU A 115 -14.83 1.08 -9.57
N ILE A 116 -14.37 -0.16 -9.39
CA ILE A 116 -13.76 -0.95 -10.47
C ILE A 116 -14.72 -1.20 -11.65
N SER A 117 -16.02 -1.22 -11.41
CA SER A 117 -17.05 -1.43 -12.42
C SER A 117 -17.54 -0.14 -13.08
N THR A 118 -17.08 1.02 -12.65
CA THR A 118 -17.63 2.31 -13.12
C THR A 118 -17.17 2.67 -14.52
N SER A 119 -15.95 2.30 -14.91
CA SER A 119 -15.45 2.48 -16.26
C SER A 119 -14.22 1.61 -16.53
N ASN A 120 -13.95 1.35 -17.84
CA ASN A 120 -12.73 0.64 -18.25
C ASN A 120 -11.46 1.42 -17.86
N TYR A 121 -11.50 2.74 -17.93
CA TYR A 121 -10.37 3.59 -17.56
C TYR A 121 -9.99 3.43 -16.10
N VAL A 122 -10.98 3.44 -15.21
CA VAL A 122 -10.75 3.19 -13.76
C VAL A 122 -10.18 1.80 -13.53
N ALA A 123 -10.72 0.79 -14.20
CA ALA A 123 -10.25 -0.58 -14.09
C ALA A 123 -8.79 -0.74 -14.57
N GLU A 124 -8.35 0.02 -15.57
CA GLU A 124 -6.96 0.03 -16.03
C GLU A 124 -6.00 0.64 -15.02
N ILE A 125 -6.40 1.73 -14.35
CA ILE A 125 -5.60 2.34 -13.28
C ILE A 125 -5.47 1.36 -12.09
N ILE A 126 -6.55 0.68 -11.75
CA ILE A 126 -6.54 -0.34 -10.69
C ILE A 126 -5.60 -1.51 -11.07
N ASP A 127 -5.61 -1.95 -12.32
CA ASP A 127 -4.70 -2.97 -12.83
C ASP A 127 -3.23 -2.53 -12.68
N LEU A 128 -2.92 -1.29 -13.04
CA LEU A 128 -1.60 -0.70 -12.82
C LEU A 128 -1.21 -0.73 -11.33
N GLY A 129 -2.14 -0.39 -10.45
CA GLY A 129 -1.95 -0.44 -9.01
C GLY A 129 -1.68 -1.86 -8.50
N CYS A 130 -2.30 -2.89 -9.10
CA CYS A 130 -2.02 -4.28 -8.79
C CYS A 130 -0.58 -4.65 -9.13
N HIS A 131 -0.10 -4.28 -10.31
CA HIS A 131 1.29 -4.52 -10.69
C HIS A 131 2.28 -3.77 -9.80
N HIS A 132 1.96 -2.54 -9.41
CA HIS A 132 2.73 -1.78 -8.45
C HIS A 132 2.81 -2.51 -7.09
N GLU A 133 1.70 -3.02 -6.59
CA GLU A 133 1.70 -3.78 -5.33
C GLU A 133 2.46 -5.10 -5.44
N MET A 134 2.35 -5.82 -6.56
CA MET A 134 3.13 -7.04 -6.79
C MET A 134 4.64 -6.76 -6.75
N GLN A 135 5.10 -5.66 -7.30
CA GLN A 135 6.49 -5.23 -7.20
C GLN A 135 6.88 -4.98 -5.73
N HIS A 136 6.02 -4.32 -4.96
CA HIS A 136 6.24 -4.10 -3.54
C HIS A 136 6.19 -5.39 -2.71
N GLN A 137 5.43 -6.40 -3.11
CA GLN A 137 5.44 -7.72 -2.45
C GLN A 137 6.82 -8.38 -2.56
N GLU A 138 7.49 -8.27 -3.69
CA GLU A 138 8.88 -8.74 -3.84
C GLU A 138 9.83 -7.94 -2.96
N LEU A 139 9.70 -6.61 -2.93
CA LEU A 139 10.50 -5.75 -2.06
C LEU A 139 10.26 -6.05 -0.58
N MET A 140 9.02 -6.30 -0.17
CA MET A 140 8.70 -6.71 1.20
C MET A 140 9.48 -7.95 1.63
N LEU A 141 9.54 -8.97 0.78
CA LEU A 141 10.27 -10.20 1.07
C LEU A 141 11.77 -9.94 1.17
N THR A 142 12.34 -9.20 0.22
CA THR A 142 13.75 -8.86 0.20
C THR A 142 14.15 -8.05 1.43
N ASP A 143 13.40 -7.00 1.73
CA ASP A 143 13.68 -6.10 2.85
C ASP A 143 13.53 -6.82 4.19
N LEU A 144 12.48 -7.64 4.34
CA LEU A 144 12.24 -8.43 5.54
C LEU A 144 13.34 -9.47 5.78
N LEU A 145 13.66 -10.26 4.77
CA LEU A 145 14.68 -11.31 4.88
C LEU A 145 16.04 -10.72 5.24
N HIS A 146 16.40 -9.60 4.62
CA HIS A 146 17.62 -8.90 4.99
C HIS A 146 17.58 -8.44 6.45
N GLY A 147 16.49 -7.84 6.89
CA GLY A 147 16.32 -7.40 8.28
C GLY A 147 16.38 -8.56 9.28
N LEU A 148 15.69 -9.65 9.02
CA LEU A 148 15.68 -10.83 9.90
C LEU A 148 17.03 -11.56 9.91
N SER A 149 17.88 -11.39 8.90
CA SER A 149 19.20 -12.04 8.85
C SER A 149 20.15 -11.56 9.96
N PHE A 150 19.84 -10.45 10.61
CA PHE A 150 20.62 -9.91 11.72
C PHE A 150 20.22 -10.47 13.10
N ASN A 151 19.18 -11.28 13.16
CA ASN A 151 18.64 -11.82 14.42
C ASN A 151 19.00 -13.27 14.66
#